data_122f90bc6467d430f34b5af86545795b
#
_entry.id   122f90bc6467d430f34b5af86545795b
#
_cell.length_a   1.000
_cell.length_b   1.000
_cell.length_c   1.000
_cell.angle_alpha   90.00
_cell.angle_beta   90.00
_cell.angle_gamma   90.00
#
_symmetry.space_group_name_H-M   'P 1'
#
loop_
_entity.id
_entity.type
_entity.pdbx_description
1 polymer ?
#
loop_
_entity_poly.entity_id
_entity_poly.type
_entity_poly.pdbx_seq_one_letter_code
_entity_poly.pdbx_strand_id
1 'polypeptide(L)'
;IEYVVEGDWSGASNFLVLAALAGEVSIRGLKINSMQGDKEILNVLRDFGADLSLDEDLVTVRKNLNRSFVYDSIDTPDLVPALLVLAAKADGTSEIRGIHRLAGKESDRDKVLLDAFKSLGVLIERERDSFFVQGGRIRGGKSDSSGDHRIAMALSCLGVVSEEGVAVVDPSCVS
;
A
#
# COMPACT_ATOMS: atom_id res chain seq x y z
N ILE A 1 -33.52 2.16 -14.10
CA ILE A 1 -32.29 1.34 -14.00
C ILE A 1 -31.74 1.59 -12.62
N GLU A 2 -31.74 0.57 -11.76
CA GLU A 2 -31.01 0.62 -10.48
C GLU A 2 -29.55 0.24 -10.72
N TYR A 3 -28.64 1.04 -10.18
CA TYR A 3 -27.21 0.76 -10.18
C TYR A 3 -26.68 0.77 -8.74
N VAL A 4 -26.03 -0.31 -8.35
CA VAL A 4 -25.38 -0.42 -7.04
C VAL A 4 -23.90 -0.09 -7.23
N VAL A 5 -23.45 1.01 -6.63
CA VAL A 5 -22.04 1.40 -6.60
C VAL A 5 -21.27 0.37 -5.79
N GLU A 6 -20.23 -0.19 -6.37
CA GLU A 6 -19.33 -1.12 -5.69
C GLU A 6 -18.34 -0.39 -4.76
N GLY A 7 -17.72 -1.14 -3.83
CA GLY A 7 -16.69 -0.61 -2.96
C GLY A 7 -15.43 -0.20 -3.73
N ASP A 8 -14.68 0.75 -3.14
CA ASP A 8 -13.43 1.28 -3.71
C ASP A 8 -12.25 0.37 -3.37
N TRP A 9 -11.64 -0.24 -4.40
CA TRP A 9 -10.47 -1.10 -4.26
C TRP A 9 -9.21 -0.33 -3.86
N SER A 10 -9.08 0.93 -4.28
CA SER A 10 -7.93 1.78 -3.90
C SER A 10 -7.91 2.03 -2.39
N GLY A 11 -9.04 2.48 -1.83
CA GLY A 11 -9.16 2.71 -0.39
C GLY A 11 -9.04 1.41 0.41
N ALA A 12 -9.66 0.33 -0.07
CA ALA A 12 -9.60 -0.98 0.57
C ALA A 12 -8.18 -1.56 0.62
N SER A 13 -7.32 -1.25 -0.35
CA SER A 13 -5.95 -1.77 -0.44
C SER A 13 -5.13 -1.58 0.85
N ASN A 14 -5.30 -0.45 1.52
CA ASN A 14 -4.62 -0.13 2.77
C ASN A 14 -4.99 -1.11 3.90
N PHE A 15 -6.29 -1.42 4.04
CA PHE A 15 -6.77 -2.38 5.05
C PHE A 15 -6.36 -3.81 4.71
N LEU A 16 -6.35 -4.18 3.42
CA LEU A 16 -5.91 -5.51 2.97
C LEU A 16 -4.41 -5.70 3.21
N VAL A 17 -3.59 -4.66 2.97
CA VAL A 17 -2.16 -4.66 3.30
C VAL A 17 -1.96 -4.79 4.81
N LEU A 18 -2.67 -4.03 5.63
CA LEU A 18 -2.61 -4.16 7.09
C LEU A 18 -2.96 -5.58 7.56
N ALA A 19 -3.99 -6.19 6.97
CA ALA A 19 -4.37 -7.57 7.28
C ALA A 19 -3.23 -8.55 7.00
N ALA A 20 -2.59 -8.43 5.83
CA ALA A 20 -1.48 -9.29 5.43
C ALA A 20 -0.25 -9.14 6.36
N LEU A 21 -0.07 -7.97 6.98
CA LEU A 21 1.07 -7.68 7.84
C LEU A 21 0.82 -7.93 9.33
N ALA A 22 -0.38 -7.65 9.82
CA ALA A 22 -0.64 -7.56 11.26
C ALA A 22 -1.75 -8.49 11.80
N GLY A 23 -2.59 -9.10 10.93
CA GLY A 23 -3.66 -9.95 11.43
C GLY A 23 -4.64 -10.44 10.38
N GLU A 24 -5.92 -10.12 10.52
CA GLU A 24 -7.00 -10.51 9.62
C GLU A 24 -7.98 -9.36 9.45
N VAL A 25 -8.43 -9.14 8.20
CA VAL A 25 -9.53 -8.21 7.88
C VAL A 25 -10.44 -8.85 6.84
N SER A 26 -11.74 -8.68 7.02
CA SER A 26 -12.78 -9.04 6.05
C SER A 26 -13.50 -7.77 5.59
N ILE A 27 -13.55 -7.52 4.28
CA ILE A 27 -14.20 -6.34 3.69
C ILE A 27 -15.35 -6.80 2.80
N ARG A 28 -16.55 -6.26 3.05
CA ARG A 28 -17.74 -6.47 2.21
C ARG A 28 -17.91 -5.36 1.18
N GLY A 29 -18.58 -5.70 0.07
CA GLY A 29 -18.90 -4.75 -0.99
C GLY A 29 -17.79 -4.60 -2.04
N LEU A 30 -16.68 -5.34 -1.92
CA LEU A 30 -15.64 -5.44 -2.94
C LEU A 30 -16.01 -6.54 -3.92
N LYS A 31 -16.48 -6.18 -5.11
CA LYS A 31 -16.85 -7.16 -6.13
C LYS A 31 -15.63 -7.79 -6.77
N ILE A 32 -15.55 -9.12 -6.76
CA ILE A 32 -14.42 -9.85 -7.37
C ILE A 32 -14.38 -9.69 -8.90
N ASN A 33 -15.52 -9.48 -9.54
CA ASN A 33 -15.62 -9.20 -10.97
C ASN A 33 -15.54 -7.70 -11.33
N SER A 34 -15.08 -6.85 -10.38
CA SER A 34 -14.88 -5.41 -10.59
C SER A 34 -13.96 -5.11 -11.76
N MET A 35 -14.25 -4.01 -12.47
CA MET A 35 -13.39 -3.46 -13.52
C MET A 35 -12.37 -2.45 -12.98
N GLN A 36 -12.35 -2.16 -11.69
CA GLN A 36 -11.35 -1.30 -11.06
C GLN A 36 -9.96 -1.95 -11.14
N GLY A 37 -8.98 -1.24 -11.71
CA GLY A 37 -7.61 -1.73 -11.87
C GLY A 37 -6.96 -2.12 -10.54
N ASP A 38 -7.24 -1.35 -9.49
CA ASP A 38 -6.65 -1.54 -8.16
C ASP A 38 -7.06 -2.85 -7.45
N LYS A 39 -8.00 -3.62 -8.03
CA LYS A 39 -8.24 -5.01 -7.66
C LYS A 39 -6.99 -5.89 -7.80
N GLU A 40 -6.01 -5.48 -8.59
CA GLU A 40 -4.71 -6.16 -8.74
C GLU A 40 -3.95 -6.30 -7.42
N ILE A 41 -4.32 -5.55 -6.37
CA ILE A 41 -3.80 -5.77 -5.02
C ILE A 41 -3.93 -7.22 -4.57
N LEU A 42 -4.97 -7.94 -4.99
CA LEU A 42 -5.16 -9.36 -4.64
C LEU A 42 -4.04 -10.25 -5.19
N ASN A 43 -3.55 -9.95 -6.38
CA ASN A 43 -2.44 -10.71 -6.99
C ASN A 43 -1.14 -10.43 -6.24
N VAL A 44 -0.87 -9.17 -5.91
CA VAL A 44 0.32 -8.80 -5.12
C VAL A 44 0.30 -9.45 -3.73
N LEU A 45 -0.86 -9.48 -3.07
CA LEU A 45 -1.00 -10.12 -1.77
C LEU A 45 -0.77 -11.64 -1.83
N ARG A 46 -1.16 -12.32 -2.94
CA ARG A 46 -0.83 -13.74 -3.16
C ARG A 46 0.68 -13.93 -3.35
N ASP A 47 1.32 -13.09 -4.16
CA ASP A 47 2.77 -13.16 -4.39
C ASP A 47 3.55 -12.91 -3.10
N PHE A 48 3.11 -11.94 -2.30
CA PHE A 48 3.62 -11.68 -0.95
C PHE A 48 3.43 -12.89 -0.01
N GLY A 49 2.42 -13.70 -0.26
CA GLY A 49 2.15 -14.93 0.48
C GLY A 49 1.11 -14.78 1.59
N ALA A 50 0.26 -13.75 1.54
CA ALA A 50 -0.90 -13.64 2.41
C ALA A 50 -1.92 -14.77 2.12
N ASP A 51 -2.70 -15.15 3.12
CA ASP A 51 -3.83 -16.06 2.96
C ASP A 51 -5.09 -15.27 2.56
N LEU A 52 -5.72 -15.68 1.46
CA LEU A 52 -6.84 -14.98 0.84
C LEU A 52 -8.05 -15.91 0.74
N SER A 53 -9.19 -15.46 1.28
CA SER A 53 -10.49 -16.06 1.07
C SER A 53 -11.39 -15.08 0.32
N LEU A 54 -11.86 -15.48 -0.85
CA LEU A 54 -12.65 -14.64 -1.75
C LEU A 54 -14.04 -15.24 -1.93
N ASP A 55 -15.05 -14.45 -1.67
CA ASP A 55 -16.45 -14.75 -1.97
C ASP A 55 -17.01 -13.62 -2.84
N GLU A 56 -18.23 -13.72 -3.33
CA GLU A 56 -18.82 -12.83 -4.35
C GLU A 56 -18.66 -11.33 -4.00
N ASP A 57 -18.89 -10.97 -2.75
CA ASP A 57 -18.82 -9.59 -2.22
C ASP A 57 -17.97 -9.46 -0.95
N LEU A 58 -17.25 -10.51 -0.56
CA LEU A 58 -16.47 -10.57 0.67
C LEU A 58 -15.03 -10.98 0.36
N VAL A 59 -14.11 -10.10 0.70
CA VAL A 59 -12.66 -10.34 0.62
C VAL A 59 -12.11 -10.44 2.03
N THR A 60 -11.51 -11.57 2.36
CA THR A 60 -10.80 -11.78 3.62
C THR A 60 -9.33 -12.01 3.35
N VAL A 61 -8.47 -11.24 4.02
CA VAL A 61 -7.02 -11.38 3.99
C VAL A 61 -6.51 -11.67 5.37
N ARG A 62 -5.56 -12.63 5.46
CA ARG A 62 -4.89 -13.02 6.70
C ARG A 62 -3.39 -12.97 6.52
N LYS A 63 -2.71 -12.58 7.57
CA LYS A 63 -1.26 -12.70 7.66
C LYS A 63 -0.83 -14.16 7.54
N ASN A 64 0.20 -14.41 6.72
CA ASN A 64 0.84 -15.72 6.58
C ASN A 64 2.34 -15.55 6.33
N LEU A 65 2.80 -15.51 5.07
CA LEU A 65 4.20 -15.28 4.70
C LEU A 65 4.42 -13.81 4.32
N ASN A 66 5.70 -13.40 4.27
CA ASN A 66 6.11 -12.03 3.93
C ASN A 66 7.11 -12.03 2.76
N ARG A 67 6.81 -12.69 1.65
CA ARG A 67 7.73 -12.79 0.50
C ARG A 67 7.94 -11.43 -0.17
N SER A 68 9.15 -11.17 -0.65
CA SER A 68 9.38 -10.06 -1.58
C SER A 68 8.68 -10.30 -2.92
N PHE A 69 8.36 -9.23 -3.63
CA PHE A 69 7.62 -9.28 -4.89
C PHE A 69 8.14 -8.26 -5.90
N VAL A 70 7.80 -8.48 -7.17
CA VAL A 70 7.99 -7.51 -8.26
C VAL A 70 6.63 -7.14 -8.82
N TYR A 71 6.36 -5.85 -8.93
CA TYR A 71 5.07 -5.35 -9.42
C TYR A 71 5.25 -4.19 -10.41
N ASP A 72 4.51 -4.21 -11.50
CA ASP A 72 4.40 -3.10 -12.45
C ASP A 72 3.13 -2.30 -12.16
N SER A 73 3.29 -1.06 -11.71
CA SER A 73 2.21 -0.18 -11.27
C SER A 73 1.69 0.76 -12.37
N ILE A 74 2.09 0.56 -13.61
CA ILE A 74 1.79 1.49 -14.72
C ILE A 74 0.29 1.77 -14.84
N ASP A 75 -0.54 0.73 -14.67
CA ASP A 75 -2.01 0.82 -14.78
C ASP A 75 -2.70 1.07 -13.43
N THR A 76 -1.97 0.95 -12.32
CA THR A 76 -2.49 1.05 -10.95
C THR A 76 -1.58 1.89 -10.04
N PRO A 77 -1.23 3.13 -10.44
CA PRO A 77 -0.30 3.96 -9.68
C PRO A 77 -0.80 4.30 -8.26
N ASP A 78 -2.11 4.23 -8.05
CA ASP A 78 -2.72 4.53 -6.76
C ASP A 78 -2.54 3.42 -5.72
N LEU A 79 -2.10 2.22 -6.13
CA LEU A 79 -1.69 1.15 -5.22
C LEU A 79 -0.29 1.36 -4.63
N VAL A 80 0.58 2.13 -5.29
CA VAL A 80 2.01 2.24 -4.92
C VAL A 80 2.21 2.61 -3.44
N PRO A 81 1.50 3.58 -2.84
CA PRO A 81 1.70 3.89 -1.42
C PRO A 81 1.44 2.69 -0.50
N ALA A 82 0.37 1.94 -0.72
CA ALA A 82 0.05 0.74 0.05
C ALA A 82 1.06 -0.40 -0.19
N LEU A 83 1.50 -0.57 -1.45
CA LEU A 83 2.51 -1.57 -1.81
C LEU A 83 3.87 -1.29 -1.19
N LEU A 84 4.25 -0.02 -1.00
CA LEU A 84 5.48 0.34 -0.29
C LEU A 84 5.43 -0.10 1.19
N VAL A 85 4.26 0.00 1.84
CA VAL A 85 4.07 -0.51 3.22
C VAL A 85 4.26 -2.03 3.25
N LEU A 86 3.67 -2.75 2.28
CA LEU A 86 3.81 -4.19 2.17
C LEU A 86 5.28 -4.59 1.94
N ALA A 87 5.95 -3.92 0.99
CA ALA A 87 7.35 -4.15 0.65
C ALA A 87 8.31 -3.87 1.83
N ALA A 88 8.02 -2.85 2.64
CA ALA A 88 8.82 -2.51 3.82
C ALA A 88 8.85 -3.60 4.91
N LYS A 89 7.94 -4.57 4.84
CA LYS A 89 7.89 -5.74 5.75
C LYS A 89 8.13 -7.07 5.05
N ALA A 90 8.49 -7.08 3.78
CA ALA A 90 8.80 -8.27 3.02
C ALA A 90 10.14 -8.90 3.44
N ASP A 91 10.28 -10.22 3.27
CA ASP A 91 11.55 -10.91 3.43
C ASP A 91 12.37 -10.78 2.13
N GLY A 92 13.30 -9.83 2.11
CA GLY A 92 14.13 -9.52 0.95
C GLY A 92 13.78 -8.17 0.30
N THR A 93 14.20 -7.99 -0.95
CA THR A 93 14.00 -6.74 -1.72
C THR A 93 12.83 -6.90 -2.68
N SER A 94 11.85 -6.01 -2.57
CA SER A 94 10.75 -5.88 -3.53
C SER A 94 11.05 -4.78 -4.54
N GLU A 95 10.57 -4.94 -5.78
CA GLU A 95 10.66 -3.93 -6.84
C GLU A 95 9.26 -3.48 -7.27
N ILE A 96 9.03 -2.16 -7.30
CA ILE A 96 7.79 -1.56 -7.80
C ILE A 96 8.17 -0.66 -8.99
N ARG A 97 7.73 -1.06 -10.19
CA ARG A 97 7.99 -0.41 -11.48
C ARG A 97 6.90 0.58 -11.86
N GLY A 98 7.16 1.42 -12.86
CA GLY A 98 6.17 2.34 -13.44
C GLY A 98 5.93 3.58 -12.58
N ILE A 99 6.88 3.96 -11.72
CA ILE A 99 6.72 5.06 -10.77
C ILE A 99 6.65 6.45 -11.41
N HIS A 100 7.01 6.59 -12.70
CA HIS A 100 6.79 7.83 -13.44
C HIS A 100 5.32 8.26 -13.47
N ARG A 101 4.38 7.30 -13.32
CA ARG A 101 2.94 7.55 -13.22
C ARG A 101 2.52 8.26 -11.92
N LEU A 102 3.43 8.38 -10.94
CA LEU A 102 3.20 9.08 -9.68
C LEU A 102 3.40 10.60 -9.82
N ALA A 103 4.10 11.04 -10.86
CA ALA A 103 4.28 12.46 -11.14
C ALA A 103 2.95 13.12 -11.53
N GLY A 104 2.71 14.35 -11.03
CA GLY A 104 1.51 15.14 -11.37
C GLY A 104 0.21 14.63 -10.73
N LYS A 105 0.30 13.84 -9.66
CA LYS A 105 -0.82 13.51 -8.76
C LYS A 105 -1.07 14.67 -7.78
N GLU A 106 -1.71 14.41 -6.62
CA GLU A 106 -1.99 15.43 -5.59
C GLU A 106 -0.72 16.07 -5.02
N SER A 107 0.40 15.34 -5.10
CA SER A 107 1.75 15.77 -4.76
C SER A 107 2.75 15.30 -5.82
N ASP A 108 4.04 15.65 -5.69
CA ASP A 108 5.15 14.95 -6.35
C ASP A 108 5.36 13.62 -5.61
N ARG A 109 4.37 12.71 -5.83
CA ARG A 109 4.12 11.53 -4.98
C ARG A 109 5.32 10.62 -4.88
N ASP A 110 6.09 10.43 -5.96
CA ASP A 110 7.25 9.56 -5.96
C ASP A 110 8.36 10.11 -5.03
N LYS A 111 8.61 11.41 -5.06
CA LYS A 111 9.56 12.07 -4.17
C LYS A 111 9.09 12.09 -2.72
N VAL A 112 7.84 12.46 -2.49
CA VAL A 112 7.27 12.53 -1.13
C VAL A 112 7.29 11.14 -0.47
N LEU A 113 6.91 10.08 -1.19
CA LEU A 113 6.98 8.70 -0.69
C LEU A 113 8.42 8.30 -0.35
N LEU A 114 9.37 8.57 -1.25
CA LEU A 114 10.78 8.25 -1.03
C LEU A 114 11.31 8.90 0.25
N ASP A 115 11.08 10.21 0.41
CA ASP A 115 11.58 10.99 1.53
C ASP A 115 10.88 10.58 2.85
N ALA A 116 9.55 10.40 2.81
CA ALA A 116 8.76 10.00 3.96
C ALA A 116 9.18 8.61 4.49
N PHE A 117 9.28 7.61 3.62
CA PHE A 117 9.65 6.24 4.01
C PHE A 117 11.09 6.18 4.54
N LYS A 118 12.04 6.86 3.88
CA LYS A 118 13.43 6.97 4.38
C LYS A 118 13.50 7.58 5.78
N SER A 119 12.75 8.65 6.02
CA SER A 119 12.74 9.34 7.33
C SER A 119 12.30 8.43 8.48
N LEU A 120 11.46 7.44 8.18
CA LEU A 120 10.93 6.46 9.13
C LEU A 120 11.81 5.21 9.28
N GLY A 121 12.94 5.17 8.57
CA GLY A 121 13.91 4.08 8.65
C GLY A 121 13.66 2.93 7.67
N VAL A 122 12.81 3.11 6.66
CA VAL A 122 12.65 2.14 5.58
C VAL A 122 13.84 2.24 4.62
N LEU A 123 14.42 1.10 4.26
CA LEU A 123 15.47 1.02 3.25
C LEU A 123 14.83 1.00 1.87
N ILE A 124 14.70 2.17 1.27
CA ILE A 124 14.09 2.38 -0.04
C ILE A 124 15.04 3.17 -0.94
N GLU A 125 15.17 2.73 -2.18
CA GLU A 125 15.94 3.41 -3.22
C GLU A 125 15.08 3.61 -4.46
N ARG A 126 15.37 4.69 -5.20
CA ARG A 126 14.78 4.96 -6.50
C ARG A 126 15.85 4.81 -7.57
N GLU A 127 15.63 3.88 -8.48
CA GLU A 127 16.48 3.72 -9.66
C GLU A 127 15.63 3.75 -10.93
N ARG A 128 15.93 4.68 -11.84
CA ARG A 128 15.19 4.88 -13.10
C ARG A 128 13.68 5.02 -12.82
N ASP A 129 12.90 4.03 -13.21
CA ASP A 129 11.44 3.99 -13.11
C ASP A 129 10.94 2.96 -12.09
N SER A 130 11.77 2.66 -11.08
CA SER A 130 11.45 1.68 -10.03
C SER A 130 11.82 2.18 -8.64
N PHE A 131 11.01 1.78 -7.65
CA PHE A 131 11.42 1.71 -6.26
C PHE A 131 11.92 0.32 -5.93
N PHE A 132 13.07 0.24 -5.25
CA PHE A 132 13.60 -0.95 -4.60
C PHE A 132 13.46 -0.78 -3.10
N VAL A 133 12.77 -1.70 -2.45
CA VAL A 133 12.49 -1.64 -1.01
C VAL A 133 13.01 -2.90 -0.35
N GLN A 134 14.02 -2.74 0.50
CA GLN A 134 14.49 -3.83 1.36
C GLN A 134 13.62 -3.87 2.60
N GLY A 135 12.91 -4.98 2.77
CA GLY A 135 12.08 -5.17 3.96
C GLY A 135 12.88 -5.43 5.23
N GLY A 136 12.31 -5.06 6.37
CA GLY A 136 13.00 -5.21 7.65
C GLY A 136 12.34 -4.46 8.80
N ARG A 137 13.20 -3.98 9.70
CA ARG A 137 12.79 -3.16 10.85
C ARG A 137 12.45 -1.77 10.38
N ILE A 138 11.34 -1.24 10.88
CA ILE A 138 10.88 0.13 10.61
C ILE A 138 10.86 0.85 11.95
N ARG A 139 11.67 1.89 12.08
CA ARG A 139 11.74 2.64 13.33
C ARG A 139 10.42 3.34 13.64
N GLY A 140 9.87 4.05 12.69
CA GLY A 140 8.76 4.96 12.90
C GLY A 140 9.22 6.39 13.18
N GLY A 141 8.31 7.21 13.72
CA GLY A 141 8.60 8.61 14.04
C GLY A 141 7.56 9.58 13.50
N LYS A 142 8.00 10.75 13.01
CA LYS A 142 7.12 11.81 12.48
C LYS A 142 7.37 12.00 10.99
N SER A 143 6.30 12.03 10.18
CA SER A 143 6.40 12.22 8.73
C SER A 143 5.25 13.07 8.19
N ASP A 144 5.48 13.74 7.07
CA ASP A 144 4.53 14.63 6.40
C ASP A 144 3.96 13.93 5.16
N SER A 145 2.63 14.01 4.99
CA SER A 145 1.95 13.49 3.80
C SER A 145 1.95 14.47 2.62
N SER A 146 2.40 15.71 2.84
CA SER A 146 2.37 16.80 1.86
C SER A 146 0.98 17.04 1.26
N GLY A 147 -0.07 16.88 2.09
CA GLY A 147 -1.47 17.04 1.68
C GLY A 147 -2.02 15.91 0.80
N ASP A 148 -1.27 14.82 0.61
CA ASP A 148 -1.71 13.67 -0.17
C ASP A 148 -2.34 12.60 0.74
N HIS A 149 -3.65 12.38 0.57
CA HIS A 149 -4.43 11.45 1.39
C HIS A 149 -3.94 10.00 1.27
N ARG A 150 -3.44 9.57 0.10
CA ARG A 150 -2.91 8.21 -0.09
C ARG A 150 -1.60 8.00 0.66
N ILE A 151 -0.76 9.04 0.71
CA ILE A 151 0.47 9.02 1.51
C ILE A 151 0.11 9.01 2.99
N ALA A 152 -0.84 9.85 3.43
CA ALA A 152 -1.30 9.85 4.82
C ALA A 152 -1.81 8.49 5.27
N MET A 153 -2.61 7.80 4.43
CA MET A 153 -3.09 6.44 4.70
C MET A 153 -1.93 5.43 4.78
N ALA A 154 -1.00 5.47 3.84
CA ALA A 154 0.16 4.58 3.85
C ALA A 154 1.05 4.79 5.08
N LEU A 155 1.30 6.06 5.48
CA LEU A 155 2.04 6.39 6.69
C LEU A 155 1.33 5.89 7.96
N SER A 156 -0.01 5.96 8.00
CA SER A 156 -0.81 5.42 9.09
C SER A 156 -0.69 3.89 9.18
N CYS A 157 -0.74 3.20 8.04
CA CYS A 157 -0.51 1.76 7.97
C CYS A 157 0.92 1.38 8.40
N LEU A 158 1.92 2.16 7.97
CA LEU A 158 3.31 1.95 8.37
C LEU A 158 3.49 2.10 9.88
N GLY A 159 2.74 3.02 10.50
CA GLY A 159 2.72 3.21 11.95
C GLY A 159 2.31 1.98 12.73
N VAL A 160 1.35 1.20 12.22
CA VAL A 160 0.89 -0.04 12.88
C VAL A 160 1.98 -1.11 12.93
N VAL A 161 2.87 -1.13 11.93
CA VAL A 161 3.91 -2.18 11.79
C VAL A 161 5.31 -1.69 12.15
N SER A 162 5.47 -0.44 12.56
CA SER A 162 6.70 0.16 13.03
C SER A 162 6.89 0.02 14.54
N GLU A 163 8.11 0.23 15.03
CA GLU A 163 8.45 0.06 16.46
C GLU A 163 7.92 1.19 17.34
N GLU A 164 7.98 2.43 16.86
CA GLU A 164 7.63 3.63 17.63
C GLU A 164 6.29 4.26 17.18
N GLY A 165 5.61 3.65 16.19
CA GLY A 165 4.46 4.27 15.54
C GLY A 165 4.87 5.38 14.57
N VAL A 166 3.88 5.98 13.88
CA VAL A 166 4.08 7.13 12.98
C VAL A 166 3.09 8.22 13.32
N ALA A 167 3.60 9.42 13.59
CA ALA A 167 2.79 10.62 13.70
C ALA A 167 2.74 11.32 12.33
N VAL A 168 1.58 11.29 11.68
CA VAL A 168 1.36 11.99 10.41
C VAL A 168 1.14 13.48 10.67
N VAL A 169 1.97 14.32 10.03
CA VAL A 169 1.84 15.78 10.11
C VAL A 169 0.71 16.20 9.18
N ASP A 170 -0.14 17.10 9.66
CA ASP A 170 -1.28 17.65 8.95
C ASP A 170 -2.15 16.57 8.23
N PRO A 171 -2.93 15.79 9.00
CA PRO A 171 -3.77 14.76 8.42
C PRO A 171 -5.07 15.31 7.80
N SER A 172 -5.23 16.63 7.65
CA SER A 172 -6.46 17.27 7.16
C SER A 172 -6.88 16.82 5.75
N CYS A 173 -5.92 16.28 4.96
CA CYS A 173 -6.19 15.74 3.63
C CYS A 173 -7.05 14.46 3.62
N VAL A 174 -7.30 13.84 4.77
CA VAL A 174 -8.17 12.64 4.92
C VAL A 174 -9.50 12.93 5.61
N SER A 175 -9.87 14.17 5.79
CA SER A 175 -11.12 14.63 6.42
C SER A 175 -12.21 14.90 5.39
#